data_b251aed6e4e941670c34db4715d7f513
#
_entry.id   b251aed6e4e941670c34db4715d7f513
#
_cell.length_a   1.000
_cell.length_b   1.000
_cell.length_c   1.000
_cell.angle_alpha   90.00
_cell.angle_beta   90.00
_cell.angle_gamma   90.00
#
_symmetry.space_group_name_H-M   'P 1'
#
loop_
_entity.id
_entity.type
_entity.pdbx_description
1 polymer ?
#
loop_
_entity_poly.entity_id
_entity_poly.type
_entity_poly.pdbx_seq_one_letter_code
_entity_poly.pdbx_strand_id
1 'polypeptide(L)'
;AVLLSEYESVESELDMLKGQYNQKGISNIITATDAGTILELPIKEGGSVMARGTLNEGTTVARVADLQSLVFKGNVLESDILKLAVGMELSLSVLMDKNITIDGALSLVAPKGIVQDGVARFEITAGLFIPEEYKQMIKAGCTANAEIVVERKKHVLALEEKYFQFNYDSVFVEIVADKSKYEKRFLKTGISDGI
;
A
#
# COMPACT_ATOMS: atom_id res chain seq x y z
N ALA A 1 -5.93 4.54 -1.85
CA ALA A 1 -5.10 3.65 -1.03
C ALA A 1 -5.50 3.76 0.44
N VAL A 2 -5.47 2.66 1.16
CA VAL A 2 -5.90 2.59 2.57
C VAL A 2 -4.82 1.88 3.38
N LEU A 3 -4.45 2.46 4.53
CA LEU A 3 -3.59 1.84 5.53
C LEU A 3 -4.45 0.95 6.43
N LEU A 4 -4.11 -0.32 6.50
CA LEU A 4 -4.78 -1.31 7.33
C LEU A 4 -3.75 -2.04 8.19
N SER A 5 -4.14 -2.42 9.41
CA SER A 5 -3.44 -3.45 10.19
C SER A 5 -3.92 -4.83 9.76
N GLU A 6 -3.08 -5.84 9.79
CA GLU A 6 -3.46 -7.22 9.47
C GLU A 6 -4.35 -7.81 10.58
N TYR A 7 -5.47 -8.43 10.19
CA TYR A 7 -6.49 -8.95 11.10
C TYR A 7 -6.57 -10.48 11.16
N GLU A 8 -5.73 -11.19 10.45
CA GLU A 8 -5.91 -12.64 10.22
C GLU A 8 -5.81 -13.51 11.49
N SER A 9 -5.20 -13.03 12.59
CA SER A 9 -5.06 -13.82 13.81
C SER A 9 -6.38 -14.04 14.56
N VAL A 10 -7.32 -13.12 14.49
CA VAL A 10 -8.55 -13.16 15.31
C VAL A 10 -9.55 -14.23 14.83
N GLU A 11 -9.60 -14.55 13.55
CA GLU A 11 -10.55 -15.55 13.03
C GLU A 11 -10.13 -16.98 13.32
N SER A 12 -8.84 -17.30 13.19
CA SER A 12 -8.34 -18.67 13.43
C SER A 12 -8.49 -19.09 14.88
N GLU A 13 -8.40 -18.14 15.78
CA GLU A 13 -8.40 -18.38 17.21
C GLU A 13 -9.81 -18.42 17.80
N LEU A 14 -10.76 -17.71 17.20
CA LEU A 14 -12.18 -17.91 17.51
C LEU A 14 -12.61 -19.34 17.18
N ASP A 15 -12.02 -19.95 16.17
CA ASP A 15 -12.32 -21.35 15.80
C ASP A 15 -11.63 -22.36 16.74
N MET A 16 -10.43 -22.05 17.29
CA MET A 16 -9.80 -22.85 18.34
C MET A 16 -10.58 -22.79 19.66
N LEU A 17 -11.05 -21.60 20.04
CA LEU A 17 -11.89 -21.43 21.23
C LEU A 17 -13.21 -22.21 21.11
N LYS A 18 -13.79 -22.34 19.93
CA LYS A 18 -14.98 -23.19 19.70
C LYS A 18 -14.69 -24.68 19.87
N GLY A 19 -13.50 -25.14 19.46
CA GLY A 19 -13.05 -26.51 19.69
C GLY A 19 -12.91 -26.83 21.19
N GLN A 20 -12.38 -25.89 21.97
CA GLN A 20 -12.24 -26.00 23.41
C GLN A 20 -13.59 -25.84 24.16
N TYR A 21 -14.50 -25.03 23.63
CA TYR A 21 -15.83 -24.80 24.18
C TYR A 21 -16.71 -26.06 24.16
N ASN A 22 -16.58 -26.88 23.12
CA ASN A 22 -17.29 -28.16 23.03
C ASN A 22 -16.75 -29.27 23.96
N GLN A 23 -15.57 -29.06 24.57
CA GLN A 23 -14.96 -30.05 25.47
C GLN A 23 -14.97 -29.69 26.94
N LYS A 24 -15.15 -28.43 27.33
CA LYS A 24 -15.11 -28.00 28.76
C LYS A 24 -16.19 -26.95 29.03
N GLY A 25 -17.32 -27.37 29.54
CA GLY A 25 -18.31 -26.57 30.25
C GLY A 25 -18.40 -25.08 29.91
N ILE A 26 -19.58 -24.57 29.81
CA ILE A 26 -19.94 -23.20 29.39
C ILE A 26 -19.07 -22.16 30.11
N SER A 27 -18.09 -21.59 29.43
CA SER A 27 -17.44 -20.36 29.88
C SER A 27 -18.16 -19.18 29.24
N ASN A 28 -18.69 -18.28 30.07
CA ASN A 28 -19.30 -17.01 29.69
C ASN A 28 -18.28 -15.86 29.60
N ILE A 29 -16.99 -16.17 29.68
CA ILE A 29 -15.89 -15.21 29.63
C ILE A 29 -15.17 -15.39 28.29
N ILE A 30 -15.14 -14.34 27.48
CA ILE A 30 -14.36 -14.25 26.25
C ILE A 30 -13.11 -13.43 26.54
N THR A 31 -11.94 -14.02 26.37
CA THR A 31 -10.64 -13.37 26.58
C THR A 31 -9.99 -13.06 25.24
N ALA A 32 -9.25 -11.95 25.18
CA ALA A 32 -8.41 -11.65 24.02
C ALA A 32 -7.31 -12.72 23.92
N THR A 33 -7.03 -13.13 22.69
CA THR A 33 -6.07 -14.18 22.37
C THR A 33 -4.68 -13.61 22.17
N ASP A 34 -4.62 -12.38 21.64
CA ASP A 34 -3.40 -11.67 21.38
C ASP A 34 -3.36 -10.30 22.08
N ALA A 35 -2.13 -9.83 22.29
CA ALA A 35 -1.92 -8.47 22.77
C ALA A 35 -2.14 -7.48 21.60
N GLY A 36 -2.88 -6.42 21.86
CA GLY A 36 -3.14 -5.41 20.83
C GLY A 36 -4.07 -4.32 21.32
N THR A 37 -4.44 -3.44 20.40
CA THR A 37 -5.39 -2.35 20.65
C THR A 37 -6.77 -2.76 20.15
N ILE A 38 -7.79 -2.54 20.98
CA ILE A 38 -9.19 -2.74 20.56
C ILE A 38 -9.53 -1.64 19.54
N LEU A 39 -9.85 -2.06 18.33
CA LEU A 39 -10.26 -1.14 17.25
C LEU A 39 -11.74 -0.84 17.32
N GLU A 40 -12.54 -1.84 17.66
CA GLU A 40 -13.98 -1.75 17.53
C GLU A 40 -14.67 -2.71 18.52
N LEU A 41 -15.74 -2.25 19.12
CA LEU A 41 -16.66 -3.02 19.95
C LEU A 41 -18.08 -2.87 19.39
N PRO A 42 -18.46 -3.67 18.39
CA PRO A 42 -19.76 -3.49 17.71
C PRO A 42 -20.95 -3.87 18.58
N ILE A 43 -20.72 -4.62 19.67
CA ILE A 43 -21.77 -5.07 20.59
C ILE A 43 -21.80 -4.18 21.82
N LYS A 44 -23.01 -3.78 22.21
CA LYS A 44 -23.29 -3.07 23.47
C LYS A 44 -23.76 -4.06 24.53
N GLU A 45 -23.61 -3.68 25.80
CA GLU A 45 -24.16 -4.43 26.93
C GLU A 45 -25.66 -4.70 26.73
N GLY A 46 -26.10 -5.93 27.00
CA GLY A 46 -27.46 -6.40 26.73
C GLY A 46 -27.73 -6.84 25.28
N GLY A 47 -26.75 -6.70 24.37
CA GLY A 47 -26.88 -7.16 23.01
C GLY A 47 -26.86 -8.68 22.86
N SER A 48 -27.59 -9.23 21.91
CA SER A 48 -27.56 -10.67 21.59
C SER A 48 -26.36 -11.02 20.73
N VAL A 49 -25.73 -12.14 21.04
CA VAL A 49 -24.61 -12.71 20.27
C VAL A 49 -25.01 -14.09 19.74
N MET A 50 -24.65 -14.37 18.51
CA MET A 50 -24.83 -15.69 17.88
C MET A 50 -23.48 -16.31 17.61
N ALA A 51 -23.34 -17.60 17.92
CA ALA A 51 -22.16 -18.35 17.54
C ALA A 51 -22.09 -18.52 16.03
N ARG A 52 -20.89 -18.58 15.47
CA ARG A 52 -20.67 -18.92 14.07
C ARG A 52 -21.19 -20.34 13.80
N GLY A 53 -21.96 -20.51 12.75
CA GLY A 53 -22.50 -21.79 12.29
C GLY A 53 -22.22 -22.02 10.83
N THR A 54 -22.71 -23.15 10.29
CA THR A 54 -22.56 -23.47 8.87
C THR A 54 -23.30 -22.50 7.93
N LEU A 55 -24.32 -21.81 8.44
CA LEU A 55 -25.19 -20.92 7.65
C LEU A 55 -25.08 -19.43 8.07
N ASN A 56 -24.28 -19.12 9.09
CA ASN A 56 -24.09 -17.75 9.56
C ASN A 56 -22.62 -17.51 9.98
N GLU A 57 -22.15 -16.30 9.80
CA GLU A 57 -20.77 -15.89 10.14
C GLU A 57 -20.55 -15.66 11.65
N GLY A 58 -21.63 -15.71 12.46
CA GLY A 58 -21.60 -15.37 13.86
C GLY A 58 -21.55 -13.86 14.10
N THR A 59 -21.51 -13.46 15.39
CA THR A 59 -21.48 -12.06 15.79
C THR A 59 -20.05 -11.67 16.21
N THR A 60 -19.49 -10.64 15.59
CA THR A 60 -18.21 -10.07 16.00
C THR A 60 -18.38 -9.34 17.33
N VAL A 61 -17.65 -9.75 18.37
CA VAL A 61 -17.71 -9.14 19.71
C VAL A 61 -16.74 -7.98 19.84
N ALA A 62 -15.51 -8.19 19.39
CA ALA A 62 -14.45 -7.18 19.39
C ALA A 62 -13.51 -7.41 18.22
N ARG A 63 -12.86 -6.36 17.76
CA ARG A 63 -11.71 -6.44 16.84
C ARG A 63 -10.49 -5.89 17.55
N VAL A 64 -9.44 -6.70 17.60
CA VAL A 64 -8.16 -6.33 18.20
C VAL A 64 -7.09 -6.40 17.11
N ALA A 65 -6.17 -5.44 17.08
CA ALA A 65 -5.07 -5.45 16.14
C ALA A 65 -3.78 -4.90 16.78
N ASP A 66 -2.64 -5.38 16.30
CA ASP A 66 -1.35 -4.77 16.55
C ASP A 66 -1.16 -3.55 15.65
N LEU A 67 -1.15 -2.36 16.25
CA LEU A 67 -0.96 -1.10 15.53
C LEU A 67 0.52 -0.77 15.29
N GLN A 68 1.46 -1.61 15.74
CA GLN A 68 2.88 -1.41 15.45
C GLN A 68 3.27 -1.90 14.06
N SER A 69 2.45 -2.79 13.48
CA SER A 69 2.67 -3.45 12.18
C SER A 69 1.66 -2.97 11.15
N LEU A 70 1.67 -1.68 10.83
CA LEU A 70 0.82 -1.14 9.78
C LEU A 70 1.35 -1.53 8.40
N VAL A 71 0.44 -1.93 7.50
CA VAL A 71 0.73 -2.19 6.09
C VAL A 71 -0.08 -1.25 5.20
N PHE A 72 0.49 -0.90 4.08
CA PHE A 72 -0.22 -0.19 3.03
C PHE A 72 -0.89 -1.20 2.09
N LYS A 73 -2.17 -1.00 1.80
CA LYS A 73 -2.88 -1.71 0.75
C LYS A 73 -3.36 -0.73 -0.30
N GLY A 74 -3.04 -0.96 -1.54
CA GLY A 74 -3.40 -0.12 -2.66
C GLY A 74 -3.90 -0.92 -3.85
N ASN A 75 -4.53 -0.23 -4.80
CA ASN A 75 -4.98 -0.81 -6.05
C ASN A 75 -4.27 -0.14 -7.22
N VAL A 76 -3.73 -0.94 -8.13
CA VAL A 76 -3.02 -0.50 -9.33
C VAL A 76 -3.77 -0.97 -10.56
N LEU A 77 -3.75 -0.17 -11.63
CA LEU A 77 -4.36 -0.51 -12.90
C LEU A 77 -3.57 -1.61 -13.61
N GLU A 78 -4.25 -2.38 -14.45
CA GLU A 78 -3.65 -3.43 -15.28
C GLU A 78 -2.50 -2.91 -16.16
N SER A 79 -2.58 -1.68 -16.66
CA SER A 79 -1.52 -1.06 -17.48
C SER A 79 -0.18 -0.92 -16.75
N ASP A 80 -0.21 -0.79 -15.43
CA ASP A 80 0.97 -0.47 -14.64
C ASP A 80 1.47 -1.64 -13.80
N ILE A 81 0.64 -2.67 -13.60
CA ILE A 81 0.99 -3.82 -12.76
C ILE A 81 2.25 -4.56 -13.27
N LEU A 82 2.43 -4.62 -14.59
CA LEU A 82 3.60 -5.29 -15.21
C LEU A 82 4.93 -4.61 -14.92
N LYS A 83 4.89 -3.34 -14.50
CA LYS A 83 6.07 -2.56 -14.11
C LYS A 83 6.47 -2.78 -12.66
N LEU A 84 5.59 -3.42 -11.87
CA LEU A 84 5.78 -3.57 -10.43
C LEU A 84 6.35 -4.94 -10.07
N ALA A 85 7.26 -4.94 -9.11
CA ALA A 85 7.84 -6.15 -8.54
C ALA A 85 7.95 -6.03 -7.01
N VAL A 86 7.87 -7.17 -6.34
CA VAL A 86 8.12 -7.26 -4.90
C VAL A 86 9.51 -6.74 -4.59
N GLY A 87 9.64 -5.95 -3.53
CA GLY A 87 10.89 -5.31 -3.10
C GLY A 87 11.11 -3.91 -3.67
N MET A 88 10.27 -3.42 -4.58
CA MET A 88 10.35 -2.02 -5.04
C MET A 88 10.10 -1.05 -3.92
N GLU A 89 10.90 0.00 -3.86
CA GLU A 89 10.75 1.11 -2.92
C GLU A 89 9.52 1.94 -3.28
N LEU A 90 8.82 2.39 -2.26
CA LEU A 90 7.72 3.32 -2.40
C LEU A 90 7.78 4.39 -1.31
N SER A 91 7.21 5.52 -1.62
CA SER A 91 7.03 6.63 -0.70
C SER A 91 5.55 6.95 -0.57
N LEU A 92 5.05 7.03 0.66
CA LEU A 92 3.65 7.31 0.97
C LEU A 92 3.51 8.73 1.50
N SER A 93 2.62 9.49 0.92
CA SER A 93 2.14 10.75 1.49
C SER A 93 0.76 10.54 2.11
N VAL A 94 0.63 10.86 3.40
CA VAL A 94 -0.63 10.70 4.13
C VAL A 94 -1.55 11.89 3.86
N LEU A 95 -2.81 11.65 3.53
CA LEU A 95 -3.73 12.75 3.19
C LEU A 95 -4.03 13.70 4.37
N MET A 96 -3.87 13.22 5.61
CA MET A 96 -4.07 14.05 6.81
C MET A 96 -3.05 15.19 6.91
N ASP A 97 -1.80 14.92 6.55
CA ASP A 97 -0.74 15.91 6.46
C ASP A 97 0.21 15.53 5.31
N LYS A 98 0.21 16.32 4.24
CA LYS A 98 1.04 16.09 3.06
C LYS A 98 2.54 16.20 3.31
N ASN A 99 2.94 16.78 4.45
CA ASN A 99 4.36 16.86 4.84
C ASN A 99 4.88 15.56 5.43
N ILE A 100 3.98 14.64 5.83
CA ILE A 100 4.36 13.33 6.35
C ILE A 100 4.59 12.39 5.19
N THR A 101 5.84 12.03 5.00
CA THR A 101 6.27 11.04 4.01
C THR A 101 6.79 9.81 4.74
N ILE A 102 6.31 8.65 4.34
CA ILE A 102 6.67 7.36 4.93
C ILE A 102 7.24 6.47 3.85
N ASP A 103 8.43 5.98 4.06
CA ASP A 103 9.06 5.04 3.15
C ASP A 103 8.57 3.61 3.42
N GLY A 104 8.56 2.81 2.36
CA GLY A 104 8.17 1.42 2.44
C GLY A 104 8.69 0.62 1.26
N ALA A 105 8.37 -0.67 1.26
CA ALA A 105 8.69 -1.55 0.16
C ALA A 105 7.52 -2.48 -0.16
N LEU A 106 7.31 -2.76 -1.44
CA LEU A 106 6.29 -3.71 -1.89
C LEU A 106 6.60 -5.11 -1.36
N SER A 107 5.69 -5.67 -0.58
CA SER A 107 5.76 -7.03 -0.04
C SER A 107 4.95 -8.03 -0.85
N LEU A 108 3.87 -7.56 -1.50
CA LEU A 108 2.99 -8.39 -2.30
C LEU A 108 2.46 -7.60 -3.51
N VAL A 109 2.45 -8.26 -4.66
CA VAL A 109 1.72 -7.85 -5.86
C VAL A 109 0.74 -8.97 -6.16
N ALA A 110 -0.56 -8.72 -6.07
CA ALA A 110 -1.56 -9.76 -6.25
C ALA A 110 -1.50 -10.35 -7.67
N PRO A 111 -1.46 -11.69 -7.81
CA PRO A 111 -1.44 -12.34 -9.12
C PRO A 111 -2.79 -12.31 -9.83
N LYS A 112 -3.85 -11.94 -9.12
CA LYS A 112 -5.22 -11.88 -9.64
C LYS A 112 -5.79 -10.49 -9.51
N GLY A 113 -6.27 -9.94 -10.63
CA GLY A 113 -7.01 -8.69 -10.65
C GLY A 113 -8.49 -8.89 -10.28
N ILE A 114 -9.09 -7.84 -9.77
CA ILE A 114 -10.53 -7.72 -9.50
C ILE A 114 -11.08 -6.67 -10.45
N VAL A 115 -12.15 -7.00 -11.16
CA VAL A 115 -12.83 -6.02 -12.02
C VAL A 115 -13.79 -5.21 -11.16
N GLN A 116 -13.56 -3.92 -11.09
CA GLN A 116 -14.41 -2.96 -10.39
C GLN A 116 -14.75 -1.82 -11.35
N ASP A 117 -16.03 -1.52 -11.51
CA ASP A 117 -16.53 -0.50 -12.44
C ASP A 117 -16.01 -0.66 -13.89
N GLY A 118 -15.86 -1.92 -14.34
CA GLY A 118 -15.36 -2.24 -15.69
C GLY A 118 -13.84 -2.11 -15.88
N VAL A 119 -13.09 -1.82 -14.81
CA VAL A 119 -11.64 -1.68 -14.84
C VAL A 119 -10.98 -2.77 -14.00
N ALA A 120 -10.01 -3.48 -14.58
CA ALA A 120 -9.21 -4.46 -13.84
C ALA A 120 -8.22 -3.74 -12.92
N ARG A 121 -8.28 -4.06 -11.63
CA ARG A 121 -7.40 -3.54 -10.58
C ARG A 121 -6.70 -4.68 -9.87
N PHE A 122 -5.45 -4.49 -9.56
CA PHE A 122 -4.63 -5.46 -8.83
C PHE A 122 -4.26 -4.89 -7.47
N GLU A 123 -4.48 -5.67 -6.43
CA GLU A 123 -4.11 -5.29 -5.08
C GLU A 123 -2.58 -5.38 -4.91
N ILE A 124 -2.01 -4.37 -4.28
CA ILE A 124 -0.62 -4.37 -3.83
C ILE A 124 -0.59 -4.17 -2.32
N THR A 125 0.37 -4.81 -1.66
CA THR A 125 0.65 -4.60 -0.24
C THR A 125 2.09 -4.16 -0.07
N ALA A 126 2.33 -3.21 0.83
CA ALA A 126 3.66 -2.76 1.17
C ALA A 126 3.87 -2.71 2.68
N GLY A 127 5.03 -3.17 3.10
CA GLY A 127 5.52 -2.94 4.46
C GLY A 127 6.02 -1.51 4.62
N LEU A 128 5.73 -0.89 5.76
CA LEU A 128 6.03 0.51 6.04
C LEU A 128 7.13 0.65 7.07
N PHE A 129 8.01 1.62 6.87
CA PHE A 129 9.03 2.05 7.84
C PHE A 129 8.58 3.34 8.51
N ILE A 130 7.69 3.21 9.53
CA ILE A 130 7.09 4.36 10.19
C ILE A 130 8.02 4.85 11.30
N PRO A 131 8.55 6.09 11.22
CA PRO A 131 9.30 6.70 12.30
C PRO A 131 8.48 6.81 13.60
N GLU A 132 9.14 6.69 14.75
CA GLU A 132 8.48 6.71 16.07
C GLU A 132 7.61 7.95 16.30
N GLU A 133 8.05 9.10 15.76
CA GLU A 133 7.33 10.37 15.86
C GLU A 133 5.95 10.35 15.19
N TYR A 134 5.76 9.50 14.16
CA TYR A 134 4.50 9.42 13.40
C TYR A 134 3.62 8.24 13.82
N LYS A 135 4.12 7.28 14.62
CA LYS A 135 3.37 6.08 15.01
C LYS A 135 2.05 6.37 15.73
N GLN A 136 2.01 7.45 16.53
CA GLN A 136 0.78 7.84 17.23
C GLN A 136 -0.21 8.61 16.36
N MET A 137 0.28 9.25 15.29
CA MET A 137 -0.53 10.06 14.40
C MET A 137 -1.21 9.22 13.33
N ILE A 138 -0.51 8.18 12.85
CA ILE A 138 -1.01 7.31 11.77
C ILE A 138 -1.83 6.18 12.37
N LYS A 139 -3.07 6.07 11.90
CA LYS A 139 -4.02 5.06 12.37
C LYS A 139 -4.42 4.13 11.24
N ALA A 140 -4.80 2.91 11.60
CA ALA A 140 -5.43 1.99 10.66
C ALA A 140 -6.65 2.64 10.01
N GLY A 141 -6.81 2.51 8.69
CA GLY A 141 -7.87 3.14 7.93
C GLY A 141 -7.55 4.54 7.38
N CYS A 142 -6.37 5.10 7.67
CA CYS A 142 -5.93 6.34 7.02
C CYS A 142 -5.73 6.13 5.52
N THR A 143 -6.11 7.15 4.75
CA THR A 143 -5.86 7.17 3.30
C THR A 143 -4.50 7.79 3.01
N ALA A 144 -3.76 7.17 2.10
CA ALA A 144 -2.46 7.66 1.65
C ALA A 144 -2.31 7.51 0.13
N ASN A 145 -1.49 8.36 -0.46
CA ASN A 145 -1.05 8.23 -1.84
C ASN A 145 0.34 7.60 -1.87
N ALA A 146 0.52 6.60 -2.73
CA ALA A 146 1.80 5.93 -2.91
C ALA A 146 2.46 6.37 -4.21
N GLU A 147 3.72 6.72 -4.13
CA GLU A 147 4.61 6.93 -5.27
C GLU A 147 5.60 5.78 -5.31
N ILE A 148 5.61 5.01 -6.39
CA ILE A 148 6.46 3.83 -6.56
C ILE A 148 7.52 4.16 -7.58
N VAL A 149 8.79 3.98 -7.21
CA VAL A 149 9.92 4.19 -8.10
C VAL A 149 10.08 2.98 -9.02
N VAL A 150 9.61 3.09 -10.24
CA VAL A 150 9.65 2.01 -11.24
C VAL A 150 11.05 1.83 -11.82
N GLU A 151 11.73 2.92 -12.11
CA GLU A 151 13.09 2.90 -12.65
C GLU A 151 13.90 4.07 -12.09
N ARG A 152 15.16 3.80 -11.72
CA ARG A 152 16.10 4.84 -11.25
C ARG A 152 17.46 4.65 -11.90
N LYS A 153 18.00 5.70 -12.49
CA LYS A 153 19.40 5.76 -12.93
C LYS A 153 20.16 6.78 -12.11
N LYS A 154 21.30 6.38 -11.59
CA LYS A 154 22.21 7.24 -10.81
C LYS A 154 23.39 7.65 -11.69
N HIS A 155 23.97 8.83 -11.41
CA HIS A 155 25.18 9.34 -12.07
C HIS A 155 25.04 9.45 -13.60
N VAL A 156 23.90 9.91 -14.09
CA VAL A 156 23.63 10.16 -15.50
C VAL A 156 23.56 11.67 -15.78
N LEU A 157 23.90 12.04 -17.00
CA LEU A 157 23.63 13.39 -17.48
C LEU A 157 22.13 13.51 -17.74
N ALA A 158 21.51 14.52 -17.18
CA ALA A 158 20.10 14.84 -17.37
C ALA A 158 19.96 16.18 -18.08
N LEU A 159 18.95 16.29 -18.93
CA LEU A 159 18.58 17.51 -19.62
C LEU A 159 17.06 17.62 -19.68
N GLU A 160 16.51 18.81 -19.44
CA GLU A 160 15.07 19.03 -19.49
C GLU A 160 14.54 18.82 -20.93
N GLU A 161 13.40 18.17 -21.07
CA GLU A 161 12.82 17.83 -22.38
C GLU A 161 12.55 19.05 -23.27
N LYS A 162 12.32 20.21 -22.69
CA LYS A 162 12.11 21.46 -23.44
C LYS A 162 13.27 21.85 -24.38
N TYR A 163 14.47 21.32 -24.16
CA TYR A 163 15.63 21.57 -25.02
C TYR A 163 15.78 20.54 -26.15
N PHE A 164 15.00 19.46 -26.14
CA PHE A 164 15.05 18.45 -27.17
C PHE A 164 14.31 18.88 -28.41
N GLN A 165 14.95 18.63 -29.54
CA GLN A 165 14.32 18.76 -30.83
C GLN A 165 14.25 17.39 -31.49
N PHE A 166 13.11 17.10 -32.10
CA PHE A 166 12.81 15.82 -32.74
C PHE A 166 12.79 15.98 -34.24
N ASN A 167 13.51 15.10 -34.94
CA ASN A 167 13.47 15.03 -36.37
C ASN A 167 13.30 13.57 -36.79
N TYR A 168 12.05 13.17 -37.08
CA TYR A 168 11.63 11.78 -37.34
C TYR A 168 12.13 10.83 -36.25
N ASP A 169 13.18 10.06 -36.50
CA ASP A 169 13.75 9.05 -35.58
C ASP A 169 14.95 9.55 -34.75
N SER A 170 15.31 10.81 -34.85
CA SER A 170 16.51 11.34 -34.18
C SER A 170 16.17 12.47 -33.22
N VAL A 171 16.78 12.42 -32.04
CA VAL A 171 16.69 13.45 -31.01
C VAL A 171 18.00 14.21 -30.99
N PHE A 172 17.94 15.53 -31.01
CA PHE A 172 19.10 16.38 -30.95
C PHE A 172 18.85 17.64 -30.10
N VAL A 173 19.93 18.27 -29.68
CA VAL A 173 19.91 19.59 -29.03
C VAL A 173 20.75 20.56 -29.85
N GLU A 174 20.42 21.82 -29.79
CA GLU A 174 21.23 22.89 -30.35
C GLU A 174 22.13 23.47 -29.26
N ILE A 175 23.43 23.39 -29.44
CA ILE A 175 24.43 23.99 -28.56
C ILE A 175 25.06 25.21 -29.22
N VAL A 176 25.38 26.20 -28.42
CA VAL A 176 26.12 27.37 -28.90
C VAL A 176 27.58 26.98 -29.08
N ALA A 177 28.01 26.88 -30.32
CA ALA A 177 29.39 26.56 -30.65
C ALA A 177 30.31 27.78 -30.67
N ASP A 178 29.78 28.96 -31.09
CA ASP A 178 30.46 30.25 -31.06
C ASP A 178 29.40 31.37 -31.03
N LYS A 179 29.80 32.61 -30.75
CA LYS A 179 28.94 33.79 -30.46
C LYS A 179 27.74 33.98 -31.40
N SER A 180 27.63 33.25 -32.55
CA SER A 180 26.53 33.33 -33.50
C SER A 180 26.26 32.03 -34.24
N LYS A 181 26.82 30.90 -33.85
CA LYS A 181 26.63 29.62 -34.53
C LYS A 181 26.09 28.58 -33.57
N TYR A 182 24.97 27.97 -33.95
CA TYR A 182 24.38 26.81 -33.28
C TYR A 182 24.84 25.54 -33.98
N GLU A 183 25.23 24.54 -33.19
CA GLU A 183 25.57 23.20 -33.70
C GLU A 183 24.54 22.19 -33.19
N LYS A 184 24.07 21.33 -34.07
CA LYS A 184 23.17 20.23 -33.71
C LYS A 184 23.96 19.07 -33.18
N ARG A 185 23.68 18.66 -31.92
CA ARG A 185 24.26 17.47 -31.35
C ARG A 185 23.20 16.41 -31.12
N PHE A 186 23.35 15.29 -31.81
CA PHE A 186 22.45 14.15 -31.68
C PHE A 186 22.67 13.46 -30.36
N LEU A 187 21.57 13.07 -29.73
CA LEU A 187 21.56 12.44 -28.41
C LEU A 187 20.92 11.06 -28.50
N LYS A 188 21.41 10.16 -27.66
CA LYS A 188 20.74 8.92 -27.34
C LYS A 188 20.05 9.10 -26.01
N THR A 189 18.74 9.21 -26.01
CA THR A 189 17.94 9.40 -24.81
C THR A 189 17.84 8.11 -23.99
N GLY A 190 17.68 8.26 -22.71
CA GLY A 190 17.46 7.17 -21.76
C GLY A 190 16.04 7.20 -21.22
N ILE A 191 15.91 7.19 -19.88
CA ILE A 191 14.63 7.32 -19.18
C ILE A 191 14.18 8.77 -19.28
N SER A 192 12.87 8.98 -19.48
CA SER A 192 12.21 10.28 -19.36
C SER A 192 11.14 10.18 -18.28
N ASP A 193 11.00 11.24 -17.48
CA ASP A 193 9.91 11.44 -16.51
C ASP A 193 8.75 12.27 -17.09
N GLY A 194 8.89 12.71 -18.36
CA GLY A 194 7.87 13.49 -19.05
C GLY A 194 7.84 14.98 -18.69
N ILE A 195 8.94 15.51 -18.09
CA ILE A 195 9.07 16.92 -17.70
C ILE A 195 10.13 17.64 -18.53
#